data_7f949374ce6966dfcba3ba33f1b61e42
#
_entry.id   7f949374ce6966dfcba3ba33f1b61e42
#
_cell.length_a   1.000
_cell.length_b   1.000
_cell.length_c   1.000
_cell.angle_alpha   90.00
_cell.angle_beta   90.00
_cell.angle_gamma   90.00
#
_symmetry.space_group_name_H-M   'P 1'
#
loop_
_entity.id
_entity.type
_entity.pdbx_description
1 polymer ?
#
loop_
_entity_poly.entity_id
_entity_poly.type
_entity_poly.pdbx_seq_one_letter_code
_entity_poly.pdbx_strand_id
1 'polypeptide(L)'
;MTTKPFRFGVVASSVPDLTTFTELARQAESLGYDTLLAPDPLNGLDPFTLLSAAAAVTTTLRLGTFVAVAAFRDRRQLDWQAHSLHTFTGGRFQLGLGTGRPGADQVAAGLGREFGSGGERLRELEETLAYLKKREDRAPILLTAGGPKMLDLAAREADIVSFAWLPDITEAKAQPIVDTFRSRAGGRDVELAGNLLLVGDEPKPWLKQIFRMGFDGLKESISAVPLDAADVLRHRRETLGLSYWTLNMADMADFAPVVAELRGT
;
A
#
# COMPACT_ATOMS: atom_id res chain seq x y z
N MET A 1 20.11 -5.21 -9.53
CA MET A 1 18.65 -5.03 -9.75
C MET A 1 18.49 -3.86 -10.70
N THR A 2 17.66 -3.97 -11.71
CA THR A 2 17.29 -2.83 -12.57
C THR A 2 16.53 -1.81 -11.74
N THR A 3 16.92 -0.55 -11.82
CA THR A 3 16.22 0.56 -11.16
C THR A 3 14.83 0.67 -11.77
N LYS A 4 13.79 0.44 -10.96
CA LYS A 4 12.40 0.59 -11.43
C LYS A 4 12.03 2.08 -11.56
N PRO A 5 11.19 2.45 -12.53
CA PRO A 5 10.71 3.81 -12.67
C PRO A 5 9.87 4.21 -11.44
N PHE A 6 9.84 5.51 -11.14
CA PHE A 6 9.01 6.02 -10.06
C PHE A 6 7.52 5.81 -10.34
N ARG A 7 6.81 5.36 -9.31
CA ARG A 7 5.36 5.26 -9.24
C ARG A 7 4.83 5.91 -7.97
N PHE A 8 3.63 6.50 -8.08
CA PHE A 8 2.99 7.18 -6.97
C PHE A 8 1.56 6.69 -6.76
N GLY A 9 1.21 6.40 -5.50
CA GLY A 9 -0.12 5.94 -5.14
C GLY A 9 -0.77 6.85 -4.09
N VAL A 10 -2.08 7.04 -4.23
CA VAL A 10 -2.91 7.79 -3.27
C VAL A 10 -3.72 6.82 -2.44
N VAL A 11 -3.63 6.91 -1.11
CA VAL A 11 -4.42 6.12 -0.17
C VAL A 11 -5.67 6.88 0.22
N ALA A 12 -6.83 6.37 -0.20
CA ALA A 12 -8.15 6.88 0.16
C ALA A 12 -8.58 6.32 1.51
N SER A 13 -8.19 6.97 2.60
CA SER A 13 -8.35 6.44 3.96
C SER A 13 -9.77 6.60 4.55
N SER A 14 -10.53 7.58 4.08
CA SER A 14 -11.91 7.82 4.54
C SER A 14 -12.65 8.66 3.50
N VAL A 15 -13.74 8.12 2.99
CA VAL A 15 -14.60 8.82 2.04
C VAL A 15 -16.07 8.67 2.47
N PRO A 16 -16.86 9.75 2.45
CA PRO A 16 -18.23 9.72 2.99
C PRO A 16 -19.24 9.11 2.01
N ASP A 17 -19.02 9.23 0.69
CA ASP A 17 -20.01 8.89 -0.34
C ASP A 17 -19.37 8.60 -1.70
N LEU A 18 -20.21 8.12 -2.63
CA LEU A 18 -19.81 7.77 -3.99
C LEU A 18 -19.26 8.95 -4.79
N THR A 19 -19.90 10.12 -4.68
CA THR A 19 -19.50 11.32 -5.44
C THR A 19 -18.10 11.74 -5.06
N THR A 20 -17.86 11.92 -3.77
CA THR A 20 -16.53 12.28 -3.22
C THR A 20 -15.46 11.28 -3.65
N PHE A 21 -15.76 9.97 -3.60
CA PHE A 21 -14.78 8.96 -3.98
C PHE A 21 -14.47 8.94 -5.49
N THR A 22 -15.48 9.09 -6.33
CA THR A 22 -15.27 9.10 -7.78
C THR A 22 -14.59 10.39 -8.26
N GLU A 23 -14.85 11.52 -7.61
CA GLU A 23 -14.12 12.77 -7.85
C GLU A 23 -12.64 12.64 -7.44
N LEU A 24 -12.37 12.05 -6.26
CA LEU A 24 -11.01 11.74 -5.84
C LEU A 24 -10.27 10.85 -6.86
N ALA A 25 -10.93 9.84 -7.39
CA ALA A 25 -10.34 8.95 -8.39
C ALA A 25 -9.98 9.70 -9.69
N ARG A 26 -10.88 10.52 -10.20
CA ARG A 26 -10.62 11.37 -11.38
C ARG A 26 -9.50 12.38 -11.13
N GLN A 27 -9.49 12.99 -9.95
CA GLN A 27 -8.44 13.94 -9.56
C GLN A 27 -7.08 13.25 -9.47
N ALA A 28 -6.98 12.07 -8.85
CA ALA A 28 -5.75 11.30 -8.79
C ALA A 28 -5.22 10.97 -10.21
N GLU A 29 -6.11 10.53 -11.11
CA GLU A 29 -5.74 10.28 -12.51
C GLU A 29 -5.25 11.54 -13.22
N SER A 30 -5.96 12.67 -13.08
CA SER A 30 -5.62 13.94 -13.73
C SER A 30 -4.32 14.57 -13.22
N LEU A 31 -3.98 14.34 -11.96
CA LEU A 31 -2.72 14.79 -11.34
C LEU A 31 -1.53 13.85 -11.65
N GLY A 32 -1.76 12.77 -12.41
CA GLY A 32 -0.72 11.87 -12.86
C GLY A 32 -0.33 10.80 -11.85
N TYR A 33 -1.10 10.55 -10.80
CA TYR A 33 -0.86 9.41 -9.93
C TYR A 33 -1.06 8.08 -10.66
N ASP A 34 -0.25 7.08 -10.29
CA ASP A 34 -0.30 5.77 -10.92
C ASP A 34 -1.35 4.86 -10.31
N THR A 35 -1.66 5.03 -9.03
CA THR A 35 -2.51 4.09 -8.31
C THR A 35 -3.42 4.79 -7.29
N LEU A 36 -4.70 4.43 -7.26
CA LEU A 36 -5.60 4.71 -6.14
C LEU A 36 -5.72 3.48 -5.27
N LEU A 37 -5.51 3.66 -3.97
CA LEU A 37 -5.42 2.59 -2.98
C LEU A 37 -6.51 2.73 -1.93
N ALA A 38 -7.25 1.64 -1.66
CA ALA A 38 -8.29 1.60 -0.62
C ALA A 38 -7.93 0.55 0.45
N PRO A 39 -7.84 0.94 1.74
CA PRO A 39 -7.61 0.01 2.84
C PRO A 39 -8.88 -0.75 3.25
N ASP A 40 -8.73 -1.91 3.91
CA ASP A 40 -9.77 -2.43 4.78
C ASP A 40 -9.81 -1.57 6.04
N PRO A 41 -10.86 -0.78 6.25
CA PRO A 41 -10.95 0.12 7.39
C PRO A 41 -11.39 -0.65 8.65
N LEU A 42 -11.11 -0.11 9.83
CA LEU A 42 -11.73 -0.61 11.07
C LEU A 42 -13.22 -0.22 11.14
N ASN A 43 -13.57 0.91 10.53
CA ASN A 43 -14.94 1.39 10.36
C ASN A 43 -15.02 2.09 9.01
N GLY A 44 -15.81 1.56 8.08
CA GLY A 44 -15.95 2.17 6.76
C GLY A 44 -16.44 1.22 5.67
N LEU A 45 -16.22 1.61 4.42
CA LEU A 45 -16.75 0.93 3.26
C LEU A 45 -15.78 -0.16 2.77
N ASP A 46 -16.33 -1.23 2.18
CA ASP A 46 -15.55 -2.31 1.57
C ASP A 46 -14.65 -1.79 0.43
N PRO A 47 -13.34 -2.09 0.44
CA PRO A 47 -12.42 -1.56 -0.56
C PRO A 47 -12.70 -2.05 -1.98
N PHE A 48 -13.19 -3.28 -2.18
CA PHE A 48 -13.51 -3.78 -3.52
C PHE A 48 -14.68 -3.05 -4.14
N THR A 49 -15.70 -2.71 -3.32
CA THR A 49 -16.84 -1.89 -3.75
C THR A 49 -16.38 -0.49 -4.15
N LEU A 50 -15.54 0.15 -3.34
CA LEU A 50 -14.96 1.47 -3.65
C LEU A 50 -14.15 1.43 -4.95
N LEU A 51 -13.23 0.47 -5.07
CA LEU A 51 -12.36 0.36 -6.24
C LEU A 51 -13.12 0.03 -7.52
N SER A 52 -14.24 -0.69 -7.43
CA SER A 52 -15.13 -0.91 -8.60
C SER A 52 -15.76 0.39 -9.08
N ALA A 53 -16.16 1.29 -8.18
CA ALA A 53 -16.66 2.61 -8.54
C ALA A 53 -15.56 3.48 -9.19
N ALA A 54 -14.35 3.47 -8.66
CA ALA A 54 -13.21 4.17 -9.27
C ALA A 54 -12.87 3.62 -10.66
N ALA A 55 -12.94 2.30 -10.84
CA ALA A 55 -12.71 1.65 -12.13
C ALA A 55 -13.62 2.17 -13.25
N ALA A 56 -14.88 2.45 -12.91
CA ALA A 56 -15.88 2.91 -13.87
C ALA A 56 -15.68 4.36 -14.35
N VAL A 57 -14.89 5.16 -13.61
CA VAL A 57 -14.71 6.60 -13.88
C VAL A 57 -13.27 6.99 -14.23
N THR A 58 -12.36 6.01 -14.33
CA THR A 58 -10.94 6.20 -14.68
C THR A 58 -10.54 5.24 -15.80
N THR A 59 -9.51 5.61 -16.56
CA THR A 59 -9.06 4.87 -17.75
C THR A 59 -7.68 4.29 -17.64
N THR A 60 -6.76 4.98 -16.98
CA THR A 60 -5.33 4.62 -16.85
C THR A 60 -4.92 4.37 -15.41
N LEU A 61 -5.62 4.97 -14.45
CA LEU A 61 -5.32 4.86 -13.02
C LEU A 61 -5.39 3.38 -12.58
N ARG A 62 -4.30 2.88 -12.01
CA ARG A 62 -4.30 1.57 -11.36
C ARG A 62 -5.10 1.65 -10.07
N LEU A 63 -5.61 0.52 -9.64
CA LEU A 63 -6.45 0.40 -8.46
C LEU A 63 -5.85 -0.68 -7.56
N GLY A 64 -5.92 -0.51 -6.24
CA GLY A 64 -5.40 -1.53 -5.35
C GLY A 64 -5.95 -1.46 -3.94
N THR A 65 -5.96 -2.60 -3.26
CA THR A 65 -6.19 -2.61 -1.82
C THR A 65 -4.89 -2.25 -1.08
N PHE A 66 -4.99 -1.48 0.04
CA PHE A 66 -3.80 -1.10 0.83
C PHE A 66 -4.09 -1.08 2.36
N VAL A 67 -4.25 -2.22 2.95
CA VAL A 67 -4.29 -3.54 2.35
C VAL A 67 -5.59 -4.24 2.74
N ALA A 68 -6.02 -5.20 1.95
CA ALA A 68 -7.05 -6.13 2.36
C ALA A 68 -6.49 -7.07 3.44
N VAL A 69 -7.27 -7.29 4.50
CA VAL A 69 -6.90 -8.19 5.59
C VAL A 69 -7.33 -9.61 5.22
N ALA A 70 -6.38 -10.54 5.11
CA ALA A 70 -6.67 -11.91 4.70
C ALA A 70 -7.72 -12.59 5.61
N ALA A 71 -7.64 -12.37 6.92
CA ALA A 71 -8.57 -12.92 7.89
C ALA A 71 -10.04 -12.42 7.78
N PHE A 72 -10.30 -11.35 7.04
CA PHE A 72 -11.67 -10.83 6.89
C PHE A 72 -12.52 -11.59 5.87
N ARG A 73 -11.90 -12.36 4.97
CA ARG A 73 -12.57 -13.00 3.82
C ARG A 73 -12.18 -14.48 3.66
N ASP A 74 -13.07 -15.27 3.12
CA ASP A 74 -12.67 -16.58 2.58
C ASP A 74 -11.74 -16.35 1.37
N ARG A 75 -10.67 -17.15 1.28
CA ARG A 75 -9.64 -17.02 0.23
C ARG A 75 -10.19 -17.21 -1.18
N ARG A 76 -11.27 -18.01 -1.35
CA ARG A 76 -11.92 -18.22 -2.66
C ARG A 76 -12.73 -17.01 -3.06
N GLN A 77 -13.43 -16.40 -2.10
CA GLN A 77 -14.15 -15.16 -2.32
C GLN A 77 -13.17 -14.02 -2.64
N LEU A 78 -12.06 -13.94 -1.93
CA LEU A 78 -11.00 -12.95 -2.18
C LEU A 78 -10.40 -13.12 -3.59
N ASP A 79 -10.09 -14.36 -4.00
CA ASP A 79 -9.61 -14.65 -5.37
C ASP A 79 -10.63 -14.22 -6.42
N TRP A 80 -11.91 -14.54 -6.21
CA TRP A 80 -12.98 -14.18 -7.13
C TRP A 80 -13.12 -12.66 -7.27
N GLN A 81 -13.14 -11.93 -6.16
CA GLN A 81 -13.20 -10.46 -6.16
C GLN A 81 -11.99 -9.84 -6.86
N ALA A 82 -10.78 -10.28 -6.50
CA ALA A 82 -9.54 -9.76 -7.06
C ALA A 82 -9.43 -10.04 -8.56
N HIS A 83 -9.73 -11.26 -9.00
CA HIS A 83 -9.72 -11.64 -10.41
C HIS A 83 -10.78 -10.86 -11.21
N SER A 84 -12.00 -10.74 -10.69
CA SER A 84 -13.07 -9.98 -11.35
C SER A 84 -12.65 -8.54 -11.59
N LEU A 85 -12.12 -7.88 -10.56
CA LEU A 85 -11.71 -6.48 -10.69
C LEU A 85 -10.47 -6.33 -11.60
N HIS A 86 -9.53 -7.27 -11.54
CA HIS A 86 -8.37 -7.29 -12.44
C HIS A 86 -8.80 -7.43 -13.91
N THR A 87 -9.71 -8.35 -14.20
CA THR A 87 -10.24 -8.59 -15.54
C THR A 87 -11.05 -7.38 -16.06
N PHE A 88 -11.98 -6.85 -15.24
CA PHE A 88 -12.80 -5.70 -15.62
C PHE A 88 -11.99 -4.44 -15.91
N THR A 89 -10.85 -4.29 -15.23
CA THR A 89 -10.00 -3.12 -15.41
C THR A 89 -8.91 -3.30 -16.48
N GLY A 90 -8.92 -4.43 -17.21
CA GLY A 90 -7.88 -4.72 -18.19
C GLY A 90 -6.49 -4.80 -17.59
N GLY A 91 -6.36 -5.38 -16.38
CA GLY A 91 -5.07 -5.56 -15.69
C GLY A 91 -4.63 -4.36 -14.83
N ARG A 92 -5.47 -3.35 -14.62
CA ARG A 92 -5.13 -2.19 -13.78
C ARG A 92 -5.21 -2.45 -12.27
N PHE A 93 -5.76 -3.57 -11.82
CA PHE A 93 -5.88 -3.88 -10.40
C PHE A 93 -4.64 -4.59 -9.84
N GLN A 94 -4.22 -4.22 -8.64
CA GLN A 94 -3.23 -4.90 -7.80
C GLN A 94 -3.85 -5.27 -6.44
N LEU A 95 -3.53 -6.46 -5.93
CA LEU A 95 -4.06 -6.96 -4.66
C LEU A 95 -3.05 -6.74 -3.53
N GLY A 96 -3.29 -5.75 -2.71
CA GLY A 96 -2.52 -5.55 -1.48
C GLY A 96 -3.10 -6.38 -0.34
N LEU A 97 -2.26 -7.15 0.35
CA LEU A 97 -2.64 -8.05 1.44
C LEU A 97 -1.81 -7.83 2.71
N GLY A 98 -2.42 -8.11 3.84
CA GLY A 98 -1.77 -8.07 5.14
C GLY A 98 -2.48 -8.94 6.18
N THR A 99 -1.86 -9.04 7.37
CA THR A 99 -2.37 -9.84 8.49
C THR A 99 -3.33 -9.09 9.41
N GLY A 100 -3.62 -7.82 9.11
CA GLY A 100 -4.41 -6.93 9.96
C GLY A 100 -3.60 -6.24 11.05
N ARG A 101 -4.15 -5.14 11.56
CA ARG A 101 -3.58 -4.28 12.61
C ARG A 101 -4.33 -4.45 13.93
N PRO A 102 -3.85 -3.90 15.05
CA PRO A 102 -4.60 -3.86 16.30
C PRO A 102 -6.01 -3.26 16.11
N GLY A 103 -7.03 -3.88 16.71
CA GLY A 103 -8.43 -3.51 16.55
C GLY A 103 -9.16 -4.18 15.37
N ALA A 104 -8.46 -4.89 14.50
CA ALA A 104 -9.05 -5.61 13.38
C ALA A 104 -9.87 -6.85 13.82
N ASP A 105 -9.64 -7.33 15.03
CA ASP A 105 -10.42 -8.42 15.66
C ASP A 105 -11.90 -8.08 15.78
N GLN A 106 -12.24 -6.83 16.09
CA GLN A 106 -13.65 -6.37 16.18
C GLN A 106 -14.33 -6.39 14.80
N VAL A 107 -13.60 -5.98 13.75
CA VAL A 107 -14.12 -6.04 12.37
C VAL A 107 -14.32 -7.49 11.93
N ALA A 108 -13.33 -8.35 12.17
CA ALA A 108 -13.43 -9.78 11.87
C ALA A 108 -14.64 -10.42 12.54
N ALA A 109 -14.85 -10.15 13.83
CA ALA A 109 -16.01 -10.64 14.58
C ALA A 109 -17.33 -10.16 13.98
N GLY A 110 -17.42 -8.88 13.58
CA GLY A 110 -18.59 -8.32 12.89
C GLY A 110 -18.87 -8.97 11.52
N LEU A 111 -17.84 -9.51 10.88
CA LEU A 111 -17.93 -10.28 9.63
C LEU A 111 -18.16 -11.79 9.87
N GLY A 112 -18.32 -12.23 11.12
CA GLY A 112 -18.45 -13.65 11.47
C GLY A 112 -17.16 -14.46 11.27
N ARG A 113 -15.98 -13.80 11.35
CA ARG A 113 -14.68 -14.42 11.15
C ARG A 113 -13.87 -14.46 12.45
N GLU A 114 -13.08 -15.50 12.62
CA GLU A 114 -12.07 -15.57 13.68
C GLU A 114 -10.83 -14.76 13.27
N PHE A 115 -10.27 -14.00 14.20
CA PHE A 115 -9.07 -13.19 13.91
C PHE A 115 -7.77 -13.89 14.30
N GLY A 116 -7.81 -14.80 15.25
CA GLY A 116 -6.67 -15.60 15.67
C GLY A 116 -5.47 -14.83 16.21
N SER A 117 -4.43 -15.55 16.58
CA SER A 117 -3.13 -15.00 16.96
C SER A 117 -2.35 -14.48 15.73
N GLY A 118 -1.30 -13.70 15.95
CA GLY A 118 -0.44 -13.22 14.86
C GLY A 118 0.19 -14.36 14.03
N GLY A 119 0.49 -15.50 14.66
CA GLY A 119 1.01 -16.68 13.97
C GLY A 119 -0.03 -17.38 13.11
N GLU A 120 -1.27 -17.47 13.58
CA GLU A 120 -2.40 -18.04 12.83
C GLU A 120 -2.75 -17.17 11.63
N ARG A 121 -2.82 -15.86 11.80
CA ARG A 121 -3.05 -14.91 10.69
C ARG A 121 -1.95 -14.94 9.63
N LEU A 122 -0.69 -15.12 10.05
CA LEU A 122 0.41 -15.29 9.10
C LEU A 122 0.23 -16.57 8.28
N ARG A 123 -0.10 -17.68 8.92
CA ARG A 123 -0.37 -18.95 8.24
C ARG A 123 -1.56 -18.86 7.29
N GLU A 124 -2.65 -18.21 7.72
CA GLU A 124 -3.81 -17.95 6.85
C GLU A 124 -3.43 -17.11 5.61
N LEU A 125 -2.57 -16.11 5.80
CA LEU A 125 -2.04 -15.33 4.67
C LEU A 125 -1.19 -16.19 3.74
N GLU A 126 -0.30 -17.04 4.25
CA GLU A 126 0.49 -17.98 3.44
C GLU A 126 -0.39 -18.93 2.63
N GLU A 127 -1.43 -19.50 3.23
CA GLU A 127 -2.39 -20.36 2.55
C GLU A 127 -3.21 -19.60 1.50
N THR A 128 -3.56 -18.35 1.79
CA THR A 128 -4.25 -17.46 0.84
C THR A 128 -3.37 -17.16 -0.37
N LEU A 129 -2.11 -16.82 -0.17
CA LEU A 129 -1.14 -16.60 -1.25
C LEU A 129 -0.93 -17.85 -2.11
N ALA A 130 -0.79 -19.00 -1.48
CA ALA A 130 -0.66 -20.28 -2.18
C ALA A 130 -1.92 -20.61 -3.03
N TYR A 131 -3.10 -20.18 -2.58
CA TYR A 131 -4.33 -20.32 -3.36
C TYR A 131 -4.39 -19.37 -4.55
N LEU A 132 -4.14 -18.08 -4.33
CA LEU A 132 -4.14 -17.03 -5.36
C LEU A 132 -3.15 -17.31 -6.49
N LYS A 133 -1.99 -17.84 -6.17
CA LYS A 133 -0.92 -18.15 -7.14
C LYS A 133 -1.18 -19.34 -8.05
N LYS A 134 -2.26 -20.08 -7.83
CA LYS A 134 -2.71 -21.12 -8.78
C LYS A 134 -3.24 -20.53 -10.08
N ARG A 135 -3.61 -19.26 -10.06
CA ARG A 135 -4.11 -18.53 -11.21
C ARG A 135 -2.95 -17.83 -11.94
N GLU A 136 -2.74 -18.13 -13.21
CA GLU A 136 -1.66 -17.52 -14.01
C GLU A 136 -1.92 -16.03 -14.30
N ASP A 137 -3.18 -15.66 -14.57
CA ASP A 137 -3.64 -14.30 -14.88
C ASP A 137 -4.07 -13.51 -13.63
N ARG A 138 -3.44 -13.78 -12.49
CA ARG A 138 -3.73 -13.08 -11.24
C ARG A 138 -3.26 -11.63 -11.24
N ALA A 139 -3.92 -10.80 -10.43
CA ALA A 139 -3.43 -9.46 -10.12
C ALA A 139 -2.04 -9.51 -9.44
N PRO A 140 -1.15 -8.52 -9.67
CA PRO A 140 0.06 -8.38 -8.88
C PRO A 140 -0.25 -8.29 -7.39
N ILE A 141 0.55 -8.98 -6.56
CA ILE A 141 0.37 -9.05 -5.11
C ILE A 141 1.33 -8.08 -4.41
N LEU A 142 0.75 -7.13 -3.68
CA LEU A 142 1.48 -6.28 -2.76
C LEU A 142 1.34 -6.84 -1.34
N LEU A 143 2.46 -7.00 -0.63
CA LEU A 143 2.45 -7.34 0.80
C LEU A 143 3.00 -6.20 1.64
N THR A 144 2.30 -5.84 2.73
CA THR A 144 2.87 -4.95 3.75
C THR A 144 3.68 -5.76 4.76
N ALA A 145 4.93 -5.39 4.97
CA ALA A 145 5.85 -6.14 5.80
C ALA A 145 6.60 -5.24 6.79
N GLY A 146 6.43 -5.49 8.10
CA GLY A 146 7.12 -4.77 9.17
C GLY A 146 8.01 -5.68 10.03
N GLY A 147 7.53 -6.86 10.37
CA GLY A 147 8.28 -7.81 11.20
C GLY A 147 9.05 -8.87 10.39
N PRO A 148 10.05 -9.55 11.00
CA PRO A 148 10.94 -10.49 10.29
C PRO A 148 10.21 -11.59 9.51
N LYS A 149 9.16 -12.18 10.08
CA LYS A 149 8.38 -13.25 9.43
C LYS A 149 7.60 -12.75 8.21
N MET A 150 7.04 -11.53 8.29
CA MET A 150 6.36 -10.91 7.14
C MET A 150 7.35 -10.50 6.05
N LEU A 151 8.55 -10.03 6.42
CA LEU A 151 9.62 -9.74 5.46
C LEU A 151 10.07 -11.01 4.73
N ASP A 152 10.21 -12.14 5.45
CA ASP A 152 10.50 -13.45 4.84
C ASP A 152 9.42 -13.88 3.85
N LEU A 153 8.16 -13.77 4.27
CA LEU A 153 7.04 -14.11 3.40
C LEU A 153 6.99 -13.21 2.16
N ALA A 154 7.11 -11.90 2.34
CA ALA A 154 7.12 -10.95 1.23
C ALA A 154 8.30 -11.18 0.27
N ALA A 155 9.48 -11.51 0.78
CA ALA A 155 10.64 -11.83 -0.04
C ALA A 155 10.42 -13.05 -0.93
N ARG A 156 9.67 -14.05 -0.46
CA ARG A 156 9.35 -15.27 -1.24
C ARG A 156 8.15 -15.08 -2.17
N GLU A 157 7.15 -14.29 -1.76
CA GLU A 157 5.82 -14.38 -2.36
C GLU A 157 5.32 -13.09 -3.04
N ALA A 158 5.81 -11.90 -2.63
CA ALA A 158 5.31 -10.65 -3.15
C ALA A 158 5.85 -10.29 -4.55
N ASP A 159 5.03 -9.57 -5.33
CA ASP A 159 5.47 -8.85 -6.53
C ASP A 159 5.87 -7.41 -6.15
N ILE A 160 5.23 -6.86 -5.09
CA ILE A 160 5.50 -5.55 -4.52
C ILE A 160 5.56 -5.71 -2.99
N VAL A 161 6.58 -5.17 -2.34
CA VAL A 161 6.62 -5.05 -0.87
C VAL A 161 6.47 -3.60 -0.45
N SER A 162 5.52 -3.34 0.43
CA SER A 162 5.42 -2.06 1.13
C SER A 162 5.94 -2.23 2.55
N PHE A 163 7.02 -1.54 2.88
CA PHE A 163 7.60 -1.62 4.21
C PHE A 163 6.71 -0.89 5.22
N ALA A 164 6.16 -1.64 6.18
CA ALA A 164 5.37 -1.09 7.29
C ALA A 164 6.31 -0.61 8.39
N TRP A 165 7.04 0.46 8.11
CA TRP A 165 7.98 1.05 9.06
C TRP A 165 7.28 1.77 10.21
N LEU A 166 7.98 1.85 11.34
CA LEU A 166 7.58 2.73 12.43
C LEU A 166 7.73 4.19 12.00
N PRO A 167 6.93 5.11 12.56
CA PRO A 167 6.95 6.52 12.14
C PRO A 167 8.28 7.24 12.35
N ASP A 168 9.12 6.75 13.25
CA ASP A 168 10.43 7.31 13.62
C ASP A 168 11.62 6.61 12.94
N ILE A 169 11.38 5.72 11.98
CA ILE A 169 12.48 5.01 11.32
C ILE A 169 13.27 5.94 10.40
N THR A 170 14.53 6.13 10.70
CA THR A 170 15.44 6.88 9.85
C THR A 170 15.93 6.04 8.66
N GLU A 171 16.47 6.69 7.64
CA GLU A 171 17.05 6.01 6.48
C GLU A 171 18.17 5.03 6.87
N ALA A 172 19.04 5.45 7.82
CA ALA A 172 20.10 4.59 8.35
C ALA A 172 19.58 3.32 9.03
N LYS A 173 18.41 3.38 9.68
CA LYS A 173 17.76 2.21 10.28
C LYS A 173 17.00 1.36 9.25
N ALA A 174 16.53 1.96 8.17
CA ALA A 174 15.82 1.27 7.10
C ALA A 174 16.76 0.45 6.20
N GLN A 175 17.98 0.94 5.96
CA GLN A 175 18.96 0.30 5.09
C GLN A 175 19.21 -1.19 5.41
N PRO A 176 19.56 -1.60 6.64
CA PRO A 176 19.79 -3.01 6.96
C PRO A 176 18.54 -3.89 6.80
N ILE A 177 17.34 -3.31 6.96
CA ILE A 177 16.08 -4.02 6.73
C ILE A 177 15.91 -4.32 5.23
N VAL A 178 16.15 -3.32 4.40
CA VAL A 178 16.08 -3.46 2.93
C VAL A 178 17.13 -4.43 2.42
N ASP A 179 18.36 -4.37 2.92
CA ASP A 179 19.45 -5.28 2.53
C ASP A 179 19.14 -6.73 2.93
N THR A 180 18.60 -6.92 4.12
CA THR A 180 18.13 -8.22 4.59
C THR A 180 17.00 -8.74 3.68
N PHE A 181 16.01 -7.91 3.34
CA PHE A 181 14.92 -8.27 2.43
C PHE A 181 15.47 -8.69 1.06
N ARG A 182 16.36 -7.90 0.47
CA ARG A 182 16.96 -8.19 -0.84
C ARG A 182 17.73 -9.52 -0.85
N SER A 183 18.50 -9.76 0.21
CA SER A 183 19.21 -11.03 0.38
C SER A 183 18.25 -12.23 0.39
N ARG A 184 17.13 -12.11 1.11
CA ARG A 184 16.09 -13.16 1.19
C ARG A 184 15.28 -13.31 -0.09
N ALA A 185 15.10 -12.24 -0.84
CA ALA A 185 14.42 -12.29 -2.14
C ALA A 185 15.22 -13.06 -3.21
N GLY A 186 16.53 -13.30 -3.00
CA GLY A 186 17.31 -14.21 -3.82
C GLY A 186 17.37 -13.82 -5.31
N GLY A 187 17.36 -12.52 -5.62
CA GLY A 187 17.40 -12.03 -7.00
C GLY A 187 16.03 -11.89 -7.68
N ARG A 188 14.92 -12.18 -6.99
CA ARG A 188 13.57 -11.88 -7.51
C ARG A 188 13.42 -10.39 -7.76
N ASP A 189 12.70 -10.05 -8.83
CA ASP A 189 12.40 -8.66 -9.20
C ASP A 189 11.17 -8.13 -8.43
N VAL A 190 11.32 -7.89 -7.12
CA VAL A 190 10.28 -7.34 -6.26
C VAL A 190 10.36 -5.82 -6.25
N GLU A 191 9.24 -5.13 -6.53
CA GLU A 191 9.15 -3.67 -6.41
C GLU A 191 9.11 -3.25 -4.95
N LEU A 192 9.95 -2.27 -4.56
CA LEU A 192 10.03 -1.78 -3.19
C LEU A 192 9.21 -0.49 -3.04
N ALA A 193 8.28 -0.51 -2.09
CA ALA A 193 7.40 0.61 -1.81
C ALA A 193 7.59 1.18 -0.41
N GLY A 194 7.53 2.51 -0.30
CA GLY A 194 7.48 3.27 0.95
C GLY A 194 6.18 4.03 1.09
N ASN A 195 5.82 4.37 2.34
CA ASN A 195 4.65 5.18 2.63
C ASN A 195 5.05 6.53 3.21
N LEU A 196 4.63 7.63 2.58
CA LEU A 196 4.83 8.98 3.06
C LEU A 196 3.71 9.32 4.05
N LEU A 197 4.08 9.57 5.29
CA LEU A 197 3.17 9.95 6.37
C LEU A 197 3.13 11.46 6.58
N LEU A 198 4.24 12.14 6.33
CA LEU A 198 4.36 13.59 6.42
C LEU A 198 4.89 14.15 5.10
N VAL A 199 4.09 15.03 4.48
CA VAL A 199 4.45 15.81 3.30
C VAL A 199 4.44 17.28 3.70
N GLY A 200 5.60 17.93 3.56
CA GLY A 200 5.83 19.28 4.10
C GLY A 200 6.15 19.28 5.60
N ASP A 201 5.97 20.42 6.23
CA ASP A 201 6.46 20.68 7.60
C ASP A 201 5.40 20.35 8.68
N GLU A 202 4.12 20.36 8.33
CA GLU A 202 3.03 20.24 9.29
C GLU A 202 2.17 19.00 9.07
N PRO A 203 1.94 18.20 10.14
CA PRO A 203 1.12 17.00 10.04
C PRO A 203 -0.36 17.36 9.80
N LYS A 204 -0.96 16.78 8.78
CA LYS A 204 -2.39 16.90 8.46
C LYS A 204 -3.27 16.29 9.55
N PRO A 205 -4.55 16.73 9.70
CA PRO A 205 -5.44 16.23 10.74
C PRO A 205 -5.62 14.71 10.80
N TRP A 206 -5.62 14.02 9.66
CA TRP A 206 -5.74 12.57 9.60
C TRP A 206 -4.60 11.85 10.33
N LEU A 207 -3.38 12.39 10.22
CA LEU A 207 -2.21 11.81 10.86
C LEU A 207 -2.30 11.95 12.40
N LYS A 208 -2.79 13.11 12.87
CA LYS A 208 -3.02 13.34 14.31
C LYS A 208 -4.04 12.38 14.92
N GLN A 209 -5.00 11.90 14.13
CA GLN A 209 -5.99 10.91 14.58
C GLN A 209 -5.42 9.49 14.70
N ILE A 210 -4.48 9.12 13.81
CA ILE A 210 -3.88 7.78 13.79
C ILE A 210 -2.79 7.65 14.87
N PHE A 211 -1.94 8.66 15.00
CA PHE A 211 -0.83 8.66 15.94
C PHE A 211 -1.18 9.46 17.21
N ARG A 212 -1.79 8.81 18.19
CA ARG A 212 -2.07 9.39 19.52
C ARG A 212 -0.82 9.66 20.35
N MET A 213 0.34 9.15 19.96
CA MET A 213 1.59 9.13 20.74
C MET A 213 2.62 10.19 20.32
N GLY A 214 2.22 11.30 19.71
CA GLY A 214 3.15 12.35 19.29
C GLY A 214 3.87 12.06 17.96
N PHE A 215 4.57 13.07 17.44
CA PHE A 215 5.27 13.01 16.14
C PHE A 215 6.80 13.09 16.31
N ASP A 216 7.31 12.79 17.51
CA ASP A 216 8.74 12.82 17.77
C ASP A 216 9.46 11.85 16.85
N GLY A 217 10.47 12.36 16.12
CA GLY A 217 11.23 11.58 15.14
C GLY A 217 10.56 11.40 13.77
N LEU A 218 9.30 11.83 13.55
CA LEU A 218 8.67 11.67 12.24
C LEU A 218 9.33 12.54 11.16
N LYS A 219 9.75 13.76 11.49
CA LYS A 219 10.41 14.68 10.53
C LYS A 219 11.74 14.14 10.01
N GLU A 220 12.47 13.39 10.83
CA GLU A 220 13.74 12.75 10.49
C GLU A 220 13.56 11.36 9.89
N SER A 221 12.31 10.90 9.77
CA SER A 221 12.01 9.55 9.28
C SER A 221 12.02 9.47 7.76
N ILE A 222 12.18 8.25 7.27
CA ILE A 222 12.04 7.95 5.84
C ILE A 222 10.60 8.16 5.32
N SER A 223 9.62 8.26 6.23
CA SER A 223 8.21 8.51 5.88
C SER A 223 7.84 10.00 5.83
N ALA A 224 8.83 10.90 6.00
CA ALA A 224 8.67 12.34 5.87
C ALA A 224 9.45 12.88 4.67
N VAL A 225 8.86 13.85 3.98
CA VAL A 225 9.48 14.55 2.86
C VAL A 225 9.06 16.02 2.84
N PRO A 226 9.92 16.94 2.38
CA PRO A 226 9.50 18.31 2.05
C PRO A 226 8.55 18.33 0.85
N LEU A 227 7.96 19.49 0.55
CA LEU A 227 7.10 19.65 -0.63
C LEU A 227 7.85 19.54 -1.96
N ASP A 228 9.13 19.87 -1.97
CA ASP A 228 10.05 19.78 -3.13
C ASP A 228 10.91 18.50 -3.08
N ALA A 229 10.30 17.38 -2.79
CA ALA A 229 10.95 16.14 -2.43
C ALA A 229 11.67 15.38 -3.57
N ALA A 230 11.73 15.91 -4.78
CA ALA A 230 12.22 15.14 -5.93
C ALA A 230 13.63 14.56 -5.72
N ASP A 231 14.57 15.37 -5.25
CA ASP A 231 15.95 14.90 -5.01
C ASP A 231 16.04 13.93 -3.83
N VAL A 232 15.25 14.13 -2.79
CA VAL A 232 15.16 13.19 -1.66
C VAL A 232 14.69 11.81 -2.13
N LEU A 233 13.68 11.77 -2.99
CA LEU A 233 13.18 10.50 -3.52
C LEU A 233 14.15 9.83 -4.49
N ARG A 234 14.86 10.61 -5.33
CA ARG A 234 15.94 10.09 -6.18
C ARG A 234 17.03 9.44 -5.33
N HIS A 235 17.50 10.14 -4.29
CA HIS A 235 18.46 9.59 -3.34
C HIS A 235 17.97 8.29 -2.70
N ARG A 236 16.74 8.24 -2.20
CA ARG A 236 16.16 7.03 -1.60
C ARG A 236 15.97 5.88 -2.59
N ARG A 237 15.76 6.17 -3.86
CA ARG A 237 15.76 5.13 -4.90
C ARG A 237 17.17 4.59 -5.14
N GLU A 238 18.17 5.43 -5.20
CA GLU A 238 19.57 5.04 -5.40
C GLU A 238 20.10 4.21 -4.24
N THR A 239 19.83 4.63 -3.00
CA THR A 239 20.34 3.97 -1.78
C THR A 239 19.50 2.75 -1.40
N LEU A 240 18.19 2.90 -1.33
CA LEU A 240 17.27 1.89 -0.82
C LEU A 240 16.48 1.16 -1.92
N GLY A 241 16.51 1.62 -3.18
CA GLY A 241 15.74 1.06 -4.29
C GLY A 241 14.23 1.27 -4.18
N LEU A 242 13.80 2.22 -3.36
CA LEU A 242 12.38 2.56 -3.22
C LEU A 242 11.93 3.37 -4.44
N SER A 243 11.08 2.78 -5.25
CA SER A 243 10.54 3.40 -6.47
C SER A 243 9.04 3.65 -6.42
N TYR A 244 8.31 2.96 -5.56
CA TYR A 244 6.88 3.13 -5.41
C TYR A 244 6.57 3.83 -4.08
N TRP A 245 6.03 5.06 -4.16
CA TRP A 245 5.69 5.85 -2.98
C TRP A 245 4.18 6.03 -2.86
N THR A 246 3.65 5.79 -1.67
CA THR A 246 2.23 6.00 -1.36
C THR A 246 2.07 7.13 -0.37
N LEU A 247 1.00 7.91 -0.51
CA LEU A 247 0.68 9.02 0.40
C LEU A 247 -0.84 9.12 0.63
N ASN A 248 -1.22 9.85 1.66
CA ASN A 248 -2.63 10.05 1.96
C ASN A 248 -3.29 11.00 0.95
N MET A 249 -4.56 10.76 0.64
CA MET A 249 -5.35 11.61 -0.26
C MET A 249 -5.36 13.09 0.14
N ALA A 250 -5.19 13.40 1.42
CA ALA A 250 -5.13 14.78 1.92
C ALA A 250 -3.88 15.55 1.46
N ASP A 251 -2.83 14.84 1.07
CA ASP A 251 -1.56 15.40 0.60
C ASP A 251 -1.45 15.39 -0.94
N MET A 252 -2.43 14.81 -1.62
CA MET A 252 -2.39 14.53 -3.06
C MET A 252 -2.18 15.78 -3.92
N ALA A 253 -2.88 16.88 -3.62
CA ALA A 253 -2.76 18.12 -4.41
C ALA A 253 -1.41 18.80 -4.17
N ASP A 254 -0.95 18.85 -2.93
CA ASP A 254 0.30 19.51 -2.56
C ASP A 254 1.52 18.77 -3.13
N PHE A 255 1.44 17.44 -3.29
CA PHE A 255 2.54 16.61 -3.76
C PHE A 255 2.53 16.38 -5.30
N ALA A 256 1.49 16.82 -6.00
CA ALA A 256 1.35 16.66 -7.45
C ALA A 256 2.54 17.19 -8.28
N PRO A 257 3.22 18.32 -7.94
CA PRO A 257 4.41 18.77 -8.66
C PRO A 257 5.55 17.74 -8.67
N VAL A 258 5.79 17.05 -7.53
CA VAL A 258 6.82 16.01 -7.43
C VAL A 258 6.44 14.77 -8.27
N VAL A 259 5.16 14.43 -8.31
CA VAL A 259 4.65 13.35 -9.18
C VAL A 259 4.89 13.69 -10.63
N ALA A 260 4.56 14.91 -11.07
CA ALA A 260 4.75 15.36 -12.44
C ALA A 260 6.23 15.33 -12.88
N GLU A 261 7.16 15.61 -11.96
CA GLU A 261 8.61 15.59 -12.23
C GLU A 261 9.18 14.16 -12.30
N LEU A 262 8.76 13.27 -11.41
CA LEU A 262 9.43 12.00 -11.19
C LEU A 262 8.75 10.80 -11.85
N ARG A 263 7.44 10.83 -12.05
CA ARG A 263 6.68 9.69 -12.56
C ARG A 263 7.29 9.11 -13.84
N GLY A 264 7.55 7.80 -13.83
CA GLY A 264 8.05 7.08 -15.01
C GLY A 264 9.53 7.30 -15.34
N THR A 265 10.25 8.13 -14.52
CA THR A 265 11.69 8.37 -14.72
C THR A 265 12.55 7.29 -14.07
#